data_b3a05d4182a5e8d4d9dba501866bec11
#
_entry.id   b3a05d4182a5e8d4d9dba501866bec11
#
_cell.length_a   1.000
_cell.length_b   1.000
_cell.length_c   1.000
_cell.angle_alpha   90.00
_cell.angle_beta   90.00
_cell.angle_gamma   90.00
#
_symmetry.space_group_name_H-M   'P 1'
#
loop_
_entity.id
_entity.type
_entity.pdbx_description
1 polymer ?
#
loop_
_entity_poly.entity_id
_entity_poly.type
_entity_poly.pdbx_seq_one_letter_code
_entity_poly.pdbx_strand_id
1 'polypeptide(L)'
;EVQLVESGGGLVKPGGSLRLSCAASGFTFNTYAMNWVRQAPGKGLEWVGRIRSKYNNYATYYADSVKDRFTISRDDSKNTLYLQMNSLKTEDTAVYYCTTHGNFGNSYVSWFAYWGQGTLVTVSSASTKGPSVFPLAPSSKSTSGGTAALGCLVKDYFPEPVTVSWNSGALTSGVHTFPAVLQSSGLYSLSSVVTVPSSSLGTQTYICNVNHKPSNTKVDKRVEPKSCEFGGGGSGGGGSGDELTQLKAELQKLYRQGVDSDELRALIRKLHMLEQGGGGGSGGGGSGDELTQLKAELQKLYRQGVDSDELRALIRKLHMLEQ
;
A
#
# COMPACT_ATOMS: atom_id res chain seq x y z
N GLU A 1 -10.11 -5.81 32.80
CA GLU A 1 -10.58 -5.70 31.42
C GLU A 1 -10.62 -7.09 30.78
N VAL A 2 -11.76 -7.44 30.17
CA VAL A 2 -11.91 -8.72 29.45
C VAL A 2 -11.19 -8.61 28.11
N GLN A 3 -10.33 -9.59 27.83
CA GLN A 3 -9.64 -9.70 26.54
C GLN A 3 -9.79 -11.12 25.98
N LEU A 4 -10.03 -11.18 24.67
CA LEU A 4 -10.02 -12.39 23.87
C LEU A 4 -9.10 -12.16 22.67
N VAL A 5 -8.10 -13.03 22.51
CA VAL A 5 -7.10 -12.88 21.45
C VAL A 5 -7.02 -14.17 20.65
N GLU A 6 -7.49 -14.13 19.41
CA GLU A 6 -7.41 -15.25 18.48
C GLU A 6 -6.04 -15.31 17.79
N SER A 7 -5.63 -16.52 17.47
CA SER A 7 -4.42 -16.81 16.71
C SER A 7 -4.56 -18.10 15.91
N GLY A 8 -3.64 -18.35 15.00
CA GLY A 8 -3.58 -19.58 14.21
C GLY A 8 -4.18 -19.48 12.82
N GLY A 9 -4.77 -18.34 12.45
CA GLY A 9 -5.27 -18.11 11.10
C GLY A 9 -4.16 -18.05 10.05
N GLY A 10 -4.53 -18.23 8.80
CA GLY A 10 -3.61 -18.19 7.68
C GLY A 10 -4.18 -18.86 6.44
N LEU A 11 -3.32 -19.08 5.46
CA LEU A 11 -3.65 -19.76 4.22
C LEU A 11 -3.54 -21.28 4.40
N VAL A 12 -4.57 -21.98 3.96
CA VAL A 12 -4.61 -23.43 3.95
C VAL A 12 -5.25 -23.92 2.65
N LYS A 13 -4.79 -25.06 2.14
CA LYS A 13 -5.35 -25.66 0.91
C LYS A 13 -6.69 -26.33 1.19
N PRO A 14 -7.60 -26.39 0.21
CA PRO A 14 -8.82 -27.17 0.34
C PRO A 14 -8.51 -28.62 0.71
N GLY A 15 -9.31 -29.17 1.63
CA GLY A 15 -9.08 -30.49 2.23
C GLY A 15 -8.08 -30.50 3.37
N GLY A 16 -7.37 -29.41 3.62
CA GLY A 16 -6.41 -29.26 4.70
C GLY A 16 -7.04 -29.06 6.05
N SER A 17 -6.20 -28.90 7.08
CA SER A 17 -6.58 -28.71 8.47
C SER A 17 -5.88 -27.49 9.05
N LEU A 18 -6.53 -26.86 10.01
CA LEU A 18 -6.00 -25.70 10.73
C LEU A 18 -6.57 -25.71 12.16
N ARG A 19 -5.79 -25.26 13.13
CA ARG A 19 -6.23 -25.11 14.51
C ARG A 19 -6.13 -23.64 14.92
N LEU A 20 -7.27 -23.08 15.34
CA LEU A 20 -7.33 -21.74 15.91
C LEU A 20 -7.29 -21.83 17.44
N SER A 21 -6.69 -20.82 18.05
CA SER A 21 -6.63 -20.64 19.49
C SER A 21 -7.25 -19.30 19.87
N CYS A 22 -7.87 -19.24 21.05
CA CYS A 22 -8.38 -18.00 21.63
C CYS A 22 -7.90 -17.94 23.08
N ALA A 23 -6.99 -17.03 23.37
CA ALA A 23 -6.49 -16.78 24.71
C ALA A 23 -7.41 -15.78 25.43
N ALA A 24 -7.95 -16.17 26.56
CA ALA A 24 -8.88 -15.36 27.34
C ALA A 24 -8.22 -14.84 28.61
N SER A 25 -8.56 -13.62 29.00
CA SER A 25 -8.11 -12.99 30.24
C SER A 25 -9.14 -11.99 30.78
N GLY A 26 -9.06 -11.68 32.07
CA GLY A 26 -9.87 -10.65 32.70
C GLY A 26 -11.24 -11.15 33.22
N PHE A 27 -11.51 -12.47 33.18
CA PHE A 27 -12.73 -13.08 33.71
C PHE A 27 -12.50 -14.53 34.11
N THR A 28 -13.43 -15.11 34.82
CA THR A 28 -13.35 -16.54 35.28
C THR A 28 -13.72 -17.46 34.11
N PHE A 29 -12.76 -17.71 33.24
CA PHE A 29 -12.93 -18.45 31.99
C PHE A 29 -13.68 -19.77 32.14
N ASN A 30 -13.35 -20.57 33.18
CA ASN A 30 -13.90 -21.93 33.39
C ASN A 30 -15.38 -21.97 33.70
N THR A 31 -16.03 -20.85 33.99
CA THR A 31 -17.45 -20.76 34.27
C THR A 31 -18.32 -20.37 33.09
N TYR A 32 -17.71 -19.90 32.00
CA TYR A 32 -18.43 -19.40 30.86
C TYR A 32 -18.47 -20.39 29.70
N ALA A 33 -19.63 -20.43 29.02
CA ALA A 33 -19.72 -21.03 27.71
C ALA A 33 -19.01 -20.09 26.70
N MET A 34 -18.34 -20.69 25.72
CA MET A 34 -17.59 -19.96 24.68
C MET A 34 -18.11 -20.35 23.31
N ASN A 35 -18.03 -19.42 22.37
CA ASN A 35 -18.49 -19.61 21.00
C ASN A 35 -17.39 -19.25 20.00
N TRP A 36 -17.49 -19.85 18.82
CA TRP A 36 -16.85 -19.38 17.60
C TRP A 36 -17.90 -18.85 16.64
N VAL A 37 -17.63 -17.70 16.06
CA VAL A 37 -18.46 -17.03 15.04
C VAL A 37 -17.54 -16.64 13.91
N ARG A 38 -18.01 -16.74 12.68
CA ARG A 38 -17.21 -16.37 11.51
C ARG A 38 -17.95 -15.37 10.61
N GLN A 39 -17.19 -14.62 9.83
CA GLN A 39 -17.72 -13.72 8.82
C GLN A 39 -16.92 -13.88 7.53
N ALA A 40 -17.56 -14.45 6.52
CA ALA A 40 -17.00 -14.55 5.18
C ALA A 40 -16.94 -13.15 4.51
N PRO A 41 -16.02 -12.92 3.57
CA PRO A 41 -15.91 -11.63 2.89
C PRO A 41 -17.22 -11.18 2.26
N GLY A 42 -17.67 -9.97 2.63
CA GLY A 42 -18.91 -9.40 2.12
C GLY A 42 -20.21 -10.06 2.61
N LYS A 43 -20.12 -10.97 3.58
CA LYS A 43 -21.28 -11.70 4.16
C LYS A 43 -21.52 -11.27 5.61
N GLY A 44 -22.64 -11.74 6.15
CA GLY A 44 -22.99 -11.54 7.56
C GLY A 44 -22.26 -12.49 8.49
N LEU A 45 -22.53 -12.33 9.77
CA LEU A 45 -22.01 -13.22 10.82
C LEU A 45 -22.70 -14.58 10.75
N GLU A 46 -21.92 -15.64 10.91
CA GLU A 46 -22.41 -17.02 11.00
C GLU A 46 -21.85 -17.65 12.26
N TRP A 47 -22.76 -18.15 13.12
CA TRP A 47 -22.36 -18.92 14.30
C TRP A 47 -21.78 -20.26 13.84
N VAL A 48 -20.61 -20.62 14.37
CA VAL A 48 -19.90 -21.85 14.05
C VAL A 48 -20.19 -22.95 15.07
N GLY A 49 -20.09 -22.64 16.36
CA GLY A 49 -20.33 -23.60 17.42
C GLY A 49 -20.08 -23.04 18.80
N ARG A 50 -20.40 -23.82 19.79
CA ARG A 50 -20.32 -23.49 21.22
C ARG A 50 -19.79 -24.66 22.02
N ILE A 51 -19.02 -24.36 23.05
CA ILE A 51 -18.67 -25.30 24.12
C ILE A 51 -19.12 -24.74 25.46
N ARG A 52 -19.85 -25.53 26.22
CA ARG A 52 -20.27 -25.16 27.56
C ARG A 52 -19.15 -25.39 28.57
N SER A 53 -19.35 -24.92 29.79
CA SER A 53 -18.39 -25.10 30.88
C SER A 53 -18.37 -26.54 31.42
N LYS A 54 -17.41 -26.82 32.31
CA LYS A 54 -17.30 -28.08 33.02
C LYS A 54 -18.57 -28.46 33.77
N TYR A 55 -19.33 -27.48 34.27
CA TYR A 55 -20.59 -27.70 34.97
C TYR A 55 -21.68 -28.30 34.09
N ASN A 56 -21.51 -28.21 32.79
CA ASN A 56 -22.38 -28.81 31.79
C ASN A 56 -21.62 -29.86 30.95
N ASN A 57 -20.63 -30.51 31.54
CA ASN A 57 -19.86 -31.61 30.97
C ASN A 57 -19.17 -31.24 29.63
N TYR A 58 -18.79 -29.96 29.45
CA TYR A 58 -18.17 -29.47 28.22
C TYR A 58 -18.98 -29.77 26.95
N ALA A 59 -20.30 -29.76 27.06
CA ALA A 59 -21.18 -30.06 25.94
C ALA A 59 -20.88 -29.12 24.75
N THR A 60 -20.81 -29.67 23.55
CA THR A 60 -20.53 -28.96 22.32
C THR A 60 -21.72 -28.96 21.36
N TYR A 61 -21.85 -27.89 20.62
CA TYR A 61 -22.89 -27.69 19.60
C TYR A 61 -22.27 -27.08 18.39
N TYR A 62 -22.69 -27.51 17.21
CA TYR A 62 -22.13 -27.07 15.95
C TYR A 62 -23.22 -26.64 14.97
N ALA A 63 -22.90 -25.66 14.13
CA ALA A 63 -23.71 -25.36 12.94
C ALA A 63 -23.63 -26.53 11.94
N ASP A 64 -24.72 -26.77 11.21
CA ASP A 64 -24.78 -27.89 10.26
C ASP A 64 -23.70 -27.77 9.17
N SER A 65 -23.32 -26.56 8.79
CA SER A 65 -22.29 -26.28 7.77
C SER A 65 -20.89 -26.76 8.14
N VAL A 66 -20.60 -26.96 9.42
CA VAL A 66 -19.26 -27.36 9.93
C VAL A 66 -19.28 -28.65 10.71
N LYS A 67 -20.45 -29.22 10.99
CA LYS A 67 -20.61 -30.46 11.74
C LYS A 67 -19.80 -31.58 11.09
N ASP A 68 -19.20 -32.41 11.93
CA ASP A 68 -18.33 -33.55 11.55
C ASP A 68 -16.98 -33.14 10.91
N ARG A 69 -16.75 -31.85 10.68
CA ARG A 69 -15.46 -31.32 10.19
C ARG A 69 -14.72 -30.50 11.24
N PHE A 70 -15.44 -29.74 12.04
CA PHE A 70 -14.87 -28.86 13.06
C PHE A 70 -15.10 -29.44 14.46
N THR A 71 -14.13 -29.24 15.34
CA THR A 71 -14.19 -29.65 16.74
C THR A 71 -13.77 -28.49 17.64
N ILE A 72 -14.63 -28.15 18.58
CA ILE A 72 -14.35 -27.16 19.62
C ILE A 72 -13.86 -27.86 20.86
N SER A 73 -12.79 -27.34 21.46
CA SER A 73 -12.26 -27.81 22.73
C SER A 73 -11.80 -26.62 23.57
N ARG A 74 -11.54 -26.87 24.86
CA ARG A 74 -11.03 -25.85 25.75
C ARG A 74 -10.03 -26.42 26.73
N ASP A 75 -9.07 -25.64 27.16
CA ASP A 75 -8.18 -25.95 28.28
C ASP A 75 -8.36 -24.86 29.34
N ASP A 76 -9.11 -25.20 30.36
CA ASP A 76 -9.43 -24.26 31.45
C ASP A 76 -8.19 -23.89 32.28
N SER A 77 -7.17 -24.76 32.32
CA SER A 77 -5.91 -24.46 33.01
C SER A 77 -5.07 -23.40 32.30
N LYS A 78 -5.26 -23.25 30.99
CA LYS A 78 -4.58 -22.26 30.15
C LYS A 78 -5.48 -21.12 29.74
N ASN A 79 -6.73 -21.09 30.17
CA ASN A 79 -7.72 -20.11 29.73
C ASN A 79 -7.80 -19.98 28.21
N THR A 80 -7.77 -21.10 27.50
CA THR A 80 -7.69 -21.14 26.05
C THR A 80 -8.82 -21.94 25.43
N LEU A 81 -9.46 -21.38 24.43
CA LEU A 81 -10.44 -22.01 23.55
C LEU A 81 -9.80 -22.40 22.23
N TYR A 82 -10.17 -23.54 21.69
CA TYR A 82 -9.63 -24.05 20.43
C TYR A 82 -10.73 -24.36 19.43
N LEU A 83 -10.41 -24.20 18.16
CA LEU A 83 -11.20 -24.68 17.04
C LEU A 83 -10.30 -25.49 16.11
N GLN A 84 -10.50 -26.80 16.09
CA GLN A 84 -9.85 -27.68 15.11
C GLN A 84 -10.73 -27.75 13.87
N MET A 85 -10.18 -27.34 12.74
CA MET A 85 -10.88 -27.34 11.46
C MET A 85 -10.24 -28.36 10.54
N ASN A 86 -11.00 -29.36 10.12
CA ASN A 86 -10.56 -30.41 9.20
C ASN A 86 -11.40 -30.35 7.92
N SER A 87 -10.88 -30.98 6.87
CA SER A 87 -11.56 -31.04 5.56
C SER A 87 -12.06 -29.67 5.10
N LEU A 88 -11.18 -28.68 5.18
CA LEU A 88 -11.52 -27.29 4.90
C LEU A 88 -11.95 -27.11 3.45
N LYS A 89 -12.99 -26.28 3.26
CA LYS A 89 -13.55 -25.91 1.95
C LYS A 89 -13.28 -24.43 1.69
N THR A 90 -13.32 -24.03 0.42
CA THR A 90 -13.18 -22.60 0.05
C THR A 90 -14.22 -21.72 0.74
N GLU A 91 -15.42 -22.23 0.96
CA GLU A 91 -16.52 -21.55 1.67
C GLU A 91 -16.25 -21.32 3.17
N ASP A 92 -15.25 -21.99 3.73
CA ASP A 92 -14.81 -21.76 5.11
C ASP A 92 -13.91 -20.52 5.26
N THR A 93 -13.52 -19.88 4.15
CA THR A 93 -12.77 -18.63 4.16
C THR A 93 -13.57 -17.56 4.87
N ALA A 94 -13.04 -17.06 5.99
CA ALA A 94 -13.70 -16.06 6.82
C ALA A 94 -12.75 -15.53 7.89
N VAL A 95 -13.14 -14.42 8.50
CA VAL A 95 -12.58 -14.00 9.79
C VAL A 95 -13.30 -14.76 10.88
N TYR A 96 -12.55 -15.44 11.74
CA TYR A 96 -13.08 -16.23 12.86
C TYR A 96 -12.89 -15.49 14.17
N TYR A 97 -13.98 -15.33 14.89
CA TYR A 97 -14.03 -14.66 16.20
C TYR A 97 -14.36 -15.65 17.30
N CYS A 98 -13.67 -15.58 18.44
CA CYS A 98 -14.14 -16.19 19.65
C CYS A 98 -14.95 -15.18 20.46
N THR A 99 -16.00 -15.66 21.11
CA THR A 99 -16.90 -14.82 21.91
C THR A 99 -17.25 -15.50 23.22
N THR A 100 -17.51 -14.69 24.24
CA THR A 100 -18.09 -15.19 25.50
C THR A 100 -19.59 -15.20 25.37
N HIS A 101 -20.19 -16.20 26.05
CA HIS A 101 -21.63 -16.28 26.21
C HIS A 101 -22.05 -15.51 27.46
N GLY A 102 -22.86 -14.48 27.29
CA GLY A 102 -23.37 -13.69 28.40
C GLY A 102 -24.79 -14.15 28.76
N ASN A 103 -25.09 -14.21 30.07
CA ASN A 103 -26.42 -14.46 30.59
C ASN A 103 -26.82 -13.34 31.55
N PHE A 104 -28.06 -12.86 31.46
CA PHE A 104 -28.64 -12.00 32.47
C PHE A 104 -29.42 -12.84 33.50
N GLY A 105 -28.81 -13.08 34.64
CA GLY A 105 -29.50 -13.72 35.77
C GLY A 105 -30.29 -14.97 35.37
N ASN A 106 -31.55 -15.02 35.73
CA ASN A 106 -32.47 -16.13 35.39
C ASN A 106 -33.15 -15.98 34.03
N SER A 107 -32.71 -15.09 33.18
CA SER A 107 -33.32 -14.91 31.86
C SER A 107 -32.77 -15.92 30.86
N TYR A 108 -33.65 -16.45 30.03
CA TYR A 108 -33.33 -17.34 28.94
C TYR A 108 -32.69 -16.60 27.76
N VAL A 109 -32.39 -15.32 27.91
CA VAL A 109 -31.78 -14.48 26.87
C VAL A 109 -30.26 -14.53 27.05
N SER A 110 -29.60 -15.10 26.08
CA SER A 110 -28.13 -15.11 26.00
C SER A 110 -27.66 -14.27 24.85
N TRP A 111 -26.51 -13.64 25.00
CA TRP A 111 -25.90 -12.82 23.98
C TRP A 111 -24.39 -13.04 23.95
N PHE A 112 -23.73 -12.59 22.87
CA PHE A 112 -22.29 -12.61 22.75
C PHE A 112 -21.73 -11.34 23.39
N ALA A 113 -21.28 -11.45 24.65
CA ALA A 113 -20.96 -10.29 25.47
C ALA A 113 -19.62 -9.63 25.08
N TYR A 114 -18.61 -10.46 24.83
CA TYR A 114 -17.26 -10.00 24.46
C TYR A 114 -16.79 -10.74 23.23
N TRP A 115 -16.04 -10.03 22.38
CA TRP A 115 -15.53 -10.53 21.11
C TRP A 115 -14.03 -10.32 21.05
N GLY A 116 -13.30 -11.25 20.44
CA GLY A 116 -11.92 -11.02 20.03
C GLY A 116 -11.84 -10.15 18.78
N GLN A 117 -10.63 -9.83 18.37
CA GLN A 117 -10.37 -9.04 17.15
C GLN A 117 -10.55 -9.84 15.86
N GLY A 118 -10.60 -11.15 15.94
CA GLY A 118 -10.68 -12.04 14.78
C GLY A 118 -9.35 -12.47 14.20
N THR A 119 -9.35 -13.62 13.56
CA THR A 119 -8.21 -14.13 12.78
C THR A 119 -8.70 -14.61 11.43
N LEU A 120 -8.00 -14.21 10.35
CA LEU A 120 -8.40 -14.56 8.99
C LEU A 120 -7.92 -15.95 8.62
N VAL A 121 -8.86 -16.78 8.15
CA VAL A 121 -8.58 -18.07 7.53
C VAL A 121 -8.94 -17.97 6.05
N THR A 122 -7.95 -18.23 5.19
CA THR A 122 -8.13 -18.26 3.74
C THR A 122 -7.93 -19.68 3.25
N VAL A 123 -8.96 -20.27 2.67
CA VAL A 123 -8.90 -21.62 2.09
C VAL A 123 -8.82 -21.48 0.57
N SER A 124 -7.66 -21.75 0.00
CA SER A 124 -7.40 -21.57 -1.43
C SER A 124 -6.29 -22.47 -1.89
N SER A 125 -6.35 -22.89 -3.15
CA SER A 125 -5.27 -23.63 -3.82
C SER A 125 -4.19 -22.71 -4.37
N ALA A 126 -4.40 -21.39 -4.39
CA ALA A 126 -3.42 -20.42 -4.84
C ALA A 126 -2.20 -20.36 -3.90
N SER A 127 -1.04 -20.03 -4.46
CA SER A 127 0.20 -19.92 -3.70
C SER A 127 0.35 -18.54 -3.09
N THR A 128 0.99 -18.47 -1.94
CA THR A 128 1.37 -17.21 -1.30
C THR A 128 2.30 -16.40 -2.21
N LYS A 129 2.01 -15.12 -2.31
CA LYS A 129 2.86 -14.17 -3.06
C LYS A 129 2.99 -12.86 -2.28
N GLY A 130 4.23 -12.42 -2.08
CA GLY A 130 4.52 -11.13 -1.46
C GLY A 130 4.26 -9.97 -2.42
N PRO A 131 3.95 -8.78 -1.89
CA PRO A 131 3.66 -7.62 -2.70
C PRO A 131 4.90 -6.97 -3.30
N SER A 132 4.70 -6.28 -4.42
CA SER A 132 5.60 -5.24 -4.90
C SER A 132 5.10 -3.89 -4.40
N VAL A 133 6.00 -3.05 -3.90
CA VAL A 133 5.66 -1.75 -3.33
C VAL A 133 6.26 -0.65 -4.20
N PHE A 134 5.41 0.22 -4.71
CA PHE A 134 5.79 1.34 -5.55
C PHE A 134 5.46 2.67 -4.89
N PRO A 135 6.35 3.66 -4.95
CA PRO A 135 6.07 4.97 -4.41
C PRO A 135 5.08 5.72 -5.30
N LEU A 136 4.16 6.44 -4.67
CA LEU A 136 3.27 7.41 -5.32
C LEU A 136 3.77 8.79 -4.93
N ALA A 137 4.64 9.35 -5.75
CA ALA A 137 5.34 10.59 -5.46
C ALA A 137 4.40 11.79 -5.44
N PRO A 138 4.57 12.75 -4.51
CA PRO A 138 3.86 14.00 -4.55
C PRO A 138 4.38 14.86 -5.69
N SER A 139 3.48 15.58 -6.36
CA SER A 139 3.83 16.51 -7.43
C SER A 139 3.12 17.85 -7.23
N SER A 140 3.48 18.86 -8.03
CA SER A 140 2.77 20.13 -8.04
C SER A 140 1.29 19.97 -8.39
N LYS A 141 0.93 18.92 -9.15
CA LYS A 141 -0.46 18.60 -9.52
C LYS A 141 -1.25 17.93 -8.40
N SER A 142 -0.58 17.26 -7.45
CA SER A 142 -1.22 16.66 -6.27
C SER A 142 -1.28 17.61 -5.07
N THR A 143 -0.82 18.85 -5.25
CA THR A 143 -0.79 19.90 -4.23
C THR A 143 -2.06 20.74 -4.32
N SER A 144 -2.78 20.89 -3.21
CA SER A 144 -3.98 21.72 -3.11
C SER A 144 -3.94 22.49 -1.80
N GLY A 145 -3.99 23.85 -1.90
CA GLY A 145 -4.15 24.73 -0.73
C GLY A 145 -3.09 24.57 0.35
N GLY A 146 -1.82 24.35 0.00
CA GLY A 146 -0.71 24.16 0.94
C GLY A 146 -0.55 22.73 1.43
N THR A 147 -1.33 21.79 0.94
CA THR A 147 -1.21 20.35 1.24
C THR A 147 -0.81 19.56 0.00
N ALA A 148 -0.09 18.47 0.20
CA ALA A 148 0.29 17.53 -0.84
C ALA A 148 -0.16 16.12 -0.45
N ALA A 149 -0.52 15.32 -1.44
CA ALA A 149 -0.82 13.90 -1.26
C ALA A 149 0.32 13.06 -1.81
N LEU A 150 0.74 12.08 -1.04
CA LEU A 150 1.72 11.06 -1.44
C LEU A 150 1.26 9.69 -0.95
N GLY A 151 1.85 8.64 -1.44
CA GLY A 151 1.41 7.32 -1.04
C GLY A 151 2.32 6.19 -1.50
N CYS A 152 1.85 4.97 -1.24
CA CYS A 152 2.43 3.73 -1.72
C CYS A 152 1.37 2.85 -2.37
N LEU A 153 1.72 2.27 -3.51
CA LEU A 153 0.93 1.23 -4.17
C LEU A 153 1.51 -0.14 -3.77
N VAL A 154 0.69 -0.95 -3.13
CA VAL A 154 1.03 -2.31 -2.70
C VAL A 154 0.36 -3.28 -3.66
N LYS A 155 1.13 -3.84 -4.57
CA LYS A 155 0.61 -4.53 -5.75
C LYS A 155 0.93 -6.01 -5.77
N ASP A 156 -0.06 -6.80 -6.21
CA ASP A 156 0.08 -8.21 -6.59
C ASP A 156 0.52 -9.12 -5.45
N TYR A 157 -0.26 -9.17 -4.37
CA TYR A 157 -0.02 -10.04 -3.23
C TYR A 157 -1.18 -11.03 -3.02
N PHE A 158 -0.89 -12.12 -2.34
CA PHE A 158 -1.87 -13.12 -1.94
C PHE A 158 -1.35 -13.94 -0.75
N PRO A 159 -2.17 -14.32 0.22
CA PRO A 159 -3.54 -13.85 0.48
C PRO A 159 -3.55 -12.51 1.22
N GLU A 160 -4.73 -12.04 1.61
CA GLU A 160 -4.84 -10.98 2.58
C GLU A 160 -4.36 -11.45 3.97
N PRO A 161 -4.02 -10.57 4.93
CA PRO A 161 -3.97 -9.12 4.82
C PRO A 161 -2.56 -8.56 4.60
N VAL A 162 -2.48 -7.31 4.19
CA VAL A 162 -1.29 -6.46 4.38
C VAL A 162 -1.60 -5.37 5.39
N THR A 163 -0.58 -4.94 6.12
CA THR A 163 -0.66 -3.75 6.97
C THR A 163 0.30 -2.70 6.43
N VAL A 164 -0.11 -1.45 6.48
CA VAL A 164 0.70 -0.30 6.08
C VAL A 164 0.74 0.69 7.23
N SER A 165 1.94 1.08 7.62
CA SER A 165 2.18 2.21 8.51
C SER A 165 3.05 3.24 7.81
N TRP A 166 3.15 4.43 8.36
CA TRP A 166 3.99 5.51 7.86
C TRP A 166 4.96 5.97 8.94
N ASN A 167 6.22 6.10 8.55
CA ASN A 167 7.30 6.51 9.47
C ASN A 167 7.31 5.67 10.76
N SER A 168 7.18 4.35 10.61
CA SER A 168 7.16 3.39 11.71
C SER A 168 6.07 3.65 12.76
N GLY A 169 4.94 4.19 12.32
CA GLY A 169 3.80 4.52 13.18
C GLY A 169 3.82 5.95 13.74
N ALA A 170 4.87 6.73 13.50
CA ALA A 170 4.95 8.12 13.95
C ALA A 170 4.00 9.06 13.16
N LEU A 171 3.68 8.72 11.93
CA LEU A 171 2.76 9.47 11.09
C LEU A 171 1.42 8.72 11.00
N THR A 172 0.38 9.29 11.58
CA THR A 172 -0.97 8.73 11.61
C THR A 172 -2.03 9.69 11.10
N SER A 173 -1.84 10.98 11.32
CA SER A 173 -2.78 12.01 10.85
C SER A 173 -2.76 12.14 9.33
N GLY A 174 -3.93 12.15 8.70
CA GLY A 174 -4.08 12.26 7.26
C GLY A 174 -3.77 10.98 6.48
N VAL A 175 -3.52 9.86 7.17
CA VAL A 175 -3.29 8.56 6.54
C VAL A 175 -4.60 7.90 6.15
N HIS A 176 -4.68 7.44 4.91
CA HIS A 176 -5.81 6.70 4.36
C HIS A 176 -5.31 5.45 3.65
N THR A 177 -5.51 4.29 4.26
CA THR A 177 -5.20 3.01 3.63
C THR A 177 -6.50 2.42 3.10
N PHE A 178 -6.59 2.28 1.79
CA PHE A 178 -7.81 1.82 1.13
C PHE A 178 -7.97 0.31 1.28
N PRO A 179 -9.22 -0.19 1.25
CA PRO A 179 -9.47 -1.62 1.15
C PRO A 179 -8.82 -2.21 -0.09
N ALA A 180 -8.32 -3.44 0.03
CA ALA A 180 -7.74 -4.15 -1.09
C ALA A 180 -8.80 -4.47 -2.16
N VAL A 181 -8.37 -4.50 -3.40
CA VAL A 181 -9.17 -4.91 -4.55
C VAL A 181 -8.61 -6.22 -5.08
N LEU A 182 -9.47 -7.19 -5.29
CA LEU A 182 -9.11 -8.44 -5.96
C LEU A 182 -9.08 -8.22 -7.47
N GLN A 183 -7.90 -8.38 -8.05
CA GLN A 183 -7.71 -8.22 -9.50
C GLN A 183 -8.13 -9.47 -10.26
N SER A 184 -8.31 -9.35 -11.57
CA SER A 184 -8.63 -10.50 -12.44
C SER A 184 -7.57 -11.61 -12.42
N SER A 185 -6.34 -11.27 -12.04
CA SER A 185 -5.25 -12.23 -11.84
C SER A 185 -5.41 -13.12 -10.61
N GLY A 186 -6.38 -12.84 -9.73
CA GLY A 186 -6.53 -13.50 -8.44
C GLY A 186 -5.64 -12.94 -7.35
N LEU A 187 -4.86 -11.91 -7.63
CA LEU A 187 -3.99 -11.21 -6.68
C LEU A 187 -4.66 -9.91 -6.18
N TYR A 188 -4.31 -9.53 -4.97
CA TYR A 188 -4.81 -8.29 -4.36
C TYR A 188 -3.87 -7.12 -4.62
N SER A 189 -4.43 -5.94 -4.62
CA SER A 189 -3.68 -4.67 -4.61
C SER A 189 -4.41 -3.65 -3.75
N LEU A 190 -3.66 -2.80 -3.07
CA LEU A 190 -4.18 -1.65 -2.34
C LEU A 190 -3.25 -0.45 -2.45
N SER A 191 -3.78 0.70 -2.09
CA SER A 191 -3.00 1.93 -1.95
C SER A 191 -3.14 2.47 -0.54
N SER A 192 -2.07 3.06 -0.03
CA SER A 192 -2.08 3.86 1.19
C SER A 192 -1.60 5.25 0.84
N VAL A 193 -2.37 6.27 1.18
CA VAL A 193 -2.06 7.67 0.90
C VAL A 193 -2.03 8.47 2.18
N VAL A 194 -1.26 9.54 2.17
CA VAL A 194 -1.20 10.48 3.29
C VAL A 194 -1.16 11.89 2.74
N THR A 195 -1.90 12.79 3.38
CA THR A 195 -1.90 14.23 3.09
C THR A 195 -0.98 14.92 4.08
N VAL A 196 -0.02 15.68 3.57
CA VAL A 196 1.02 16.36 4.37
C VAL A 196 1.15 17.82 3.93
N PRO A 197 1.74 18.69 4.78
CA PRO A 197 2.03 20.06 4.35
C PRO A 197 3.01 20.08 3.17
N SER A 198 2.69 20.86 2.14
CA SER A 198 3.58 21.00 0.96
C SER A 198 4.96 21.52 1.34
N SER A 199 5.03 22.39 2.36
CA SER A 199 6.28 22.94 2.87
C SER A 199 7.22 21.89 3.49
N SER A 200 6.70 20.71 3.87
CA SER A 200 7.48 19.64 4.48
C SER A 200 8.18 18.73 3.46
N LEU A 201 7.82 18.82 2.18
CA LEU A 201 8.30 17.87 1.16
C LEU A 201 9.82 17.88 0.97
N GLY A 202 10.46 19.02 1.18
CA GLY A 202 11.92 19.14 1.06
C GLY A 202 12.70 18.79 2.32
N THR A 203 12.05 18.67 3.47
CA THR A 203 12.70 18.52 4.77
C THR A 203 12.31 17.24 5.51
N GLN A 204 11.06 16.79 5.37
CA GLN A 204 10.54 15.59 6.05
C GLN A 204 10.70 14.36 5.16
N THR A 205 11.18 13.29 5.75
CA THR A 205 11.24 11.97 5.09
C THR A 205 9.93 11.22 5.31
N TYR A 206 9.38 10.65 4.25
CA TYR A 206 8.17 9.84 4.28
C TYR A 206 8.48 8.42 3.81
N ILE A 207 8.24 7.45 4.68
CA ILE A 207 8.47 6.02 4.41
C ILE A 207 7.20 5.25 4.74
N CYS A 208 6.68 4.50 3.78
CA CYS A 208 5.62 3.52 4.07
C CYS A 208 6.24 2.19 4.48
N ASN A 209 5.71 1.60 5.55
CA ASN A 209 6.14 0.32 6.08
C ASN A 209 5.05 -0.70 5.75
N VAL A 210 5.33 -1.57 4.82
CA VAL A 210 4.40 -2.60 4.35
C VAL A 210 4.79 -3.94 4.94
N ASN A 211 3.82 -4.60 5.58
CA ASN A 211 4.02 -5.94 6.14
C ASN A 211 2.98 -6.91 5.57
N HIS A 212 3.47 -7.97 4.96
CA HIS A 212 2.66 -9.09 4.48
C HIS A 212 3.12 -10.36 5.19
N LYS A 213 2.51 -10.66 6.33
CA LYS A 213 2.88 -11.81 7.17
C LYS A 213 2.79 -13.14 6.44
N PRO A 214 1.76 -13.42 5.60
CA PRO A 214 1.67 -14.70 4.92
C PRO A 214 2.89 -15.06 4.08
N SER A 215 3.57 -14.10 3.49
CA SER A 215 4.81 -14.30 2.72
C SER A 215 6.07 -13.96 3.51
N ASN A 216 5.94 -13.57 4.77
CA ASN A 216 7.04 -13.07 5.59
C ASN A 216 7.79 -11.91 4.91
N THR A 217 7.05 -11.02 4.24
CA THR A 217 7.59 -9.88 3.51
C THR A 217 7.37 -8.60 4.31
N LYS A 218 8.47 -7.86 4.53
CA LYS A 218 8.46 -6.50 5.07
C LYS A 218 9.21 -5.60 4.11
N VAL A 219 8.58 -4.53 3.67
CA VAL A 219 9.17 -3.56 2.76
C VAL A 219 8.99 -2.16 3.33
N ASP A 220 10.08 -1.42 3.43
CA ASP A 220 10.08 0.00 3.72
C ASP A 220 10.39 0.75 2.44
N LYS A 221 9.44 1.56 1.98
CA LYS A 221 9.61 2.32 0.74
C LYS A 221 9.59 3.81 1.03
N ARG A 222 10.69 4.47 0.70
CA ARG A 222 10.79 5.91 0.78
C ARG A 222 10.04 6.55 -0.38
N VAL A 223 9.21 7.53 -0.07
CA VAL A 223 8.43 8.29 -1.04
C VAL A 223 8.98 9.71 -1.08
N GLU A 224 9.62 10.05 -2.20
CA GLU A 224 10.25 11.34 -2.41
C GLU A 224 9.50 12.15 -3.46
N PRO A 225 9.54 13.48 -3.38
CA PRO A 225 9.11 14.31 -4.51
C PRO A 225 9.86 13.87 -5.75
N LYS A 226 9.15 13.82 -6.89
CA LYS A 226 9.77 13.49 -8.17
C LYS A 226 10.81 14.53 -8.49
N SER A 227 12.11 14.16 -8.48
CA SER A 227 13.12 14.96 -9.14
C SER A 227 12.88 14.81 -10.64
N CYS A 228 12.91 15.94 -11.37
CA CYS A 228 12.90 15.92 -12.82
C CYS A 228 14.22 15.32 -13.31
N GLU A 229 14.39 14.00 -13.17
CA GLU A 229 15.45 13.29 -13.86
C GLU A 229 15.00 13.02 -15.31
N PHE A 230 15.83 13.37 -16.22
CA PHE A 230 15.69 13.03 -17.62
C PHE A 230 15.67 11.52 -17.81
N GLY A 231 14.50 10.93 -18.02
CA GLY A 231 14.43 9.52 -18.34
C GLY A 231 13.12 8.86 -17.96
N GLY A 232 12.15 8.91 -18.85
CA GLY A 232 10.97 8.06 -18.72
C GLY A 232 9.69 8.81 -19.03
N GLY A 233 9.16 8.58 -20.21
CA GLY A 233 7.97 9.21 -20.75
C GLY A 233 6.77 9.17 -19.82
N GLY A 234 6.17 10.32 -19.66
CA GLY A 234 4.85 10.51 -19.09
C GLY A 234 4.24 11.72 -19.73
N SER A 235 3.33 11.48 -20.65
CA SER A 235 2.50 12.48 -21.28
C SER A 235 1.69 13.25 -20.23
N GLY A 236 1.86 14.55 -20.19
CA GLY A 236 1.00 15.44 -19.45
C GLY A 236 1.24 16.86 -19.89
N GLY A 237 0.34 17.43 -20.68
CA GLY A 237 0.43 18.77 -21.18
C GLY A 237 0.69 19.81 -20.09
N GLY A 238 1.91 20.24 -19.97
CA GLY A 238 2.33 21.42 -19.24
C GLY A 238 2.99 22.36 -20.23
N GLY A 239 2.67 23.64 -20.16
CA GLY A 239 3.09 24.62 -21.15
C GLY A 239 4.61 24.68 -21.36
N SER A 240 5.02 25.10 -22.56
CA SER A 240 6.41 25.20 -23.02
C SER A 240 7.38 25.91 -22.06
N GLY A 241 6.90 26.71 -21.12
CA GLY A 241 7.70 27.41 -20.12
C GLY A 241 8.37 26.49 -19.10
N ASP A 242 7.71 25.44 -18.64
CA ASP A 242 8.24 24.52 -17.63
C ASP A 242 9.36 23.64 -18.22
N GLU A 243 9.24 23.26 -19.48
CA GLU A 243 10.21 22.42 -20.16
C GLU A 243 11.54 23.17 -20.49
N LEU A 244 11.41 24.42 -20.84
CA LEU A 244 12.57 25.30 -21.03
C LEU A 244 13.33 25.53 -19.73
N THR A 245 12.63 25.73 -18.63
CA THR A 245 13.22 25.89 -17.30
C THR A 245 13.97 24.62 -16.86
N GLN A 246 13.43 23.46 -17.17
CA GLN A 246 14.10 22.18 -16.92
C GLN A 246 15.36 22.01 -17.75
N LEU A 247 15.31 22.31 -19.05
CA LEU A 247 16.47 22.27 -19.94
C LEU A 247 17.60 23.15 -19.44
N LYS A 248 17.28 24.37 -19.00
CA LYS A 248 18.24 25.29 -18.40
C LYS A 248 18.93 24.75 -17.17
N ALA A 249 18.15 24.16 -16.26
CA ALA A 249 18.67 23.56 -15.01
C ALA A 249 19.67 22.44 -15.30
N GLU A 250 19.43 21.64 -16.34
CA GLU A 250 20.32 20.54 -16.71
C GLU A 250 21.55 20.96 -17.46
N LEU A 251 21.44 21.97 -18.32
CA LEU A 251 22.64 22.60 -18.94
C LEU A 251 23.53 23.23 -17.86
N GLN A 252 22.94 23.83 -16.83
CA GLN A 252 23.70 24.35 -15.69
C GLN A 252 24.36 23.23 -14.90
N LYS A 253 23.71 22.05 -14.76
CA LYS A 253 24.29 20.89 -14.13
C LYS A 253 25.51 20.36 -14.88
N LEU A 254 25.45 20.27 -16.22
CA LEU A 254 26.59 19.91 -17.06
C LEU A 254 27.76 20.86 -16.87
N TYR A 255 27.49 22.16 -16.80
CA TYR A 255 28.53 23.18 -16.54
C TYR A 255 29.20 22.97 -15.18
N ARG A 256 28.44 22.67 -14.14
CA ARG A 256 28.95 22.38 -12.79
C ARG A 256 29.76 21.08 -12.72
N GLN A 257 29.52 20.13 -13.61
CA GLN A 257 30.27 18.86 -13.69
C GLN A 257 31.62 19.01 -14.44
N GLY A 258 31.99 20.21 -14.85
CA GLY A 258 33.29 20.51 -15.48
C GLY A 258 33.29 20.50 -17.00
N VAL A 259 32.11 20.43 -17.62
CA VAL A 259 31.98 20.70 -19.07
C VAL A 259 31.97 22.21 -19.26
N ASP A 260 33.17 22.79 -19.23
CA ASP A 260 33.35 24.22 -19.40
C ASP A 260 33.69 24.52 -20.86
N SER A 261 32.67 24.95 -21.63
CA SER A 261 32.86 25.46 -22.97
C SER A 261 32.08 26.75 -23.15
N ASP A 262 32.61 27.66 -23.98
CA ASP A 262 31.96 28.93 -24.31
C ASP A 262 30.61 28.68 -24.99
N GLU A 263 30.50 27.60 -25.75
CA GLU A 263 29.27 27.18 -26.44
C GLU A 263 28.19 26.78 -25.42
N LEU A 264 28.53 26.05 -24.36
CA LEU A 264 27.58 25.67 -23.31
C LEU A 264 27.06 26.89 -22.55
N ARG A 265 27.94 27.86 -22.26
CA ARG A 265 27.55 29.13 -21.64
C ARG A 265 26.62 29.93 -22.56
N ALA A 266 26.88 29.95 -23.88
CA ALA A 266 26.04 30.61 -24.84
C ALA A 266 24.64 29.99 -24.93
N LEU A 267 24.56 28.66 -24.88
CA LEU A 267 23.29 27.92 -24.85
C LEU A 267 22.47 28.22 -23.61
N ILE A 268 23.09 28.25 -22.44
CA ILE A 268 22.43 28.62 -21.18
C ILE A 268 21.85 30.03 -21.25
N ARG A 269 22.59 30.98 -21.85
CA ARG A 269 22.12 32.36 -22.05
C ARG A 269 20.94 32.45 -23.02
N LYS A 270 20.96 31.71 -24.13
CA LYS A 270 19.86 31.65 -25.09
C LYS A 270 18.58 31.10 -24.47
N LEU A 271 18.66 30.02 -23.67
CA LEU A 271 17.53 29.48 -22.96
C LEU A 271 16.95 30.46 -21.94
N HIS A 272 17.81 31.21 -21.26
CA HIS A 272 17.36 32.23 -20.32
C HIS A 272 16.58 33.37 -21.03
N MET A 273 16.99 33.75 -22.22
CA MET A 273 16.27 34.74 -23.01
C MET A 273 14.93 34.25 -23.52
N LEU A 274 14.81 32.96 -23.88
CA LEU A 274 13.56 32.35 -24.30
C LEU A 274 12.54 32.26 -23.14
N GLU A 275 13.00 32.00 -21.90
CA GLU A 275 12.15 32.00 -20.69
C GLU A 275 11.58 33.40 -20.42
N GLN A 276 12.32 34.43 -20.66
CA GLN A 276 11.91 35.81 -20.41
C GLN A 276 11.01 36.40 -21.50
N GLY A 277 11.06 35.88 -22.73
CA GLY A 277 10.26 36.32 -23.87
C GLY A 277 8.83 35.78 -23.91
N GLY A 278 8.46 34.87 -23.00
CA GLY A 278 7.13 34.24 -22.93
C GLY A 278 6.03 35.09 -22.29
N GLY A 279 6.30 36.33 -21.97
CA GLY A 279 5.36 37.27 -21.36
C GLY A 279 5.08 38.48 -22.25
N GLY A 280 4.23 38.33 -23.25
CA GLY A 280 3.61 39.47 -23.92
C GLY A 280 3.83 39.57 -25.41
N GLY A 281 2.78 39.33 -26.21
CA GLY A 281 2.64 39.92 -27.55
C GLY A 281 2.62 38.95 -28.73
N SER A 282 1.45 38.84 -29.29
CA SER A 282 1.09 38.26 -30.58
C SER A 282 2.17 38.37 -31.68
N GLY A 283 2.57 37.21 -32.24
CA GLY A 283 3.33 37.15 -33.46
C GLY A 283 3.78 35.72 -33.74
N GLY A 284 3.06 35.02 -34.59
CA GLY A 284 3.39 33.66 -34.97
C GLY A 284 4.74 33.57 -35.67
N GLY A 285 5.55 32.57 -35.35
CA GLY A 285 6.65 32.10 -36.17
C GLY A 285 8.04 31.93 -35.53
N GLY A 286 8.21 32.18 -34.19
CA GLY A 286 9.57 32.24 -33.63
C GLY A 286 10.03 31.04 -32.77
N SER A 287 9.19 30.32 -32.11
CA SER A 287 9.65 29.35 -31.11
C SER A 287 10.17 28.03 -31.69
N GLY A 288 9.63 27.57 -32.79
CA GLY A 288 10.08 26.35 -33.45
C GLY A 288 11.49 26.46 -34.02
N ASP A 289 11.81 27.61 -34.66
CA ASP A 289 13.12 27.82 -35.27
C ASP A 289 14.24 27.96 -34.24
N GLU A 290 13.93 28.54 -33.07
CA GLU A 290 14.91 28.73 -32.01
C GLU A 290 15.21 27.39 -31.28
N LEU A 291 14.21 26.52 -31.07
CA LEU A 291 14.41 25.18 -30.53
C LEU A 291 15.21 24.30 -31.46
N THR A 292 14.97 24.41 -32.79
CA THR A 292 15.74 23.71 -33.84
C THR A 292 17.20 24.15 -33.84
N GLN A 293 17.47 25.46 -33.69
CA GLN A 293 18.83 25.98 -33.57
C GLN A 293 19.54 25.48 -32.31
N LEU A 294 18.87 25.48 -31.17
CA LEU A 294 19.41 24.94 -29.90
C LEU A 294 19.80 23.47 -30.02
N LYS A 295 18.96 22.69 -30.67
CA LYS A 295 19.26 21.29 -30.96
C LYS A 295 20.49 21.12 -31.83
N ALA A 296 20.61 21.89 -32.89
CA ALA A 296 21.76 21.84 -33.77
C ALA A 296 23.07 22.20 -33.04
N GLU A 297 23.02 23.19 -32.15
CA GLU A 297 24.19 23.62 -31.36
C GLU A 297 24.57 22.56 -30.30
N LEU A 298 23.61 21.90 -29.66
CA LEU A 298 23.87 20.77 -28.72
C LEU A 298 24.48 19.58 -29.49
N GLN A 299 24.00 19.28 -30.69
CA GLN A 299 24.58 18.23 -31.54
C GLN A 299 26.02 18.58 -31.97
N LYS A 300 26.30 19.84 -32.17
CA LYS A 300 27.66 20.32 -32.47
C LYS A 300 28.61 20.10 -31.29
N LEU A 301 28.18 20.38 -30.05
CA LEU A 301 28.94 20.09 -28.83
C LEU A 301 29.25 18.61 -28.71
N TYR A 302 28.26 17.75 -28.99
CA TYR A 302 28.46 16.31 -28.99
C TYR A 302 29.50 15.85 -30.01
N ARG A 303 29.48 16.41 -31.21
CA ARG A 303 30.47 16.11 -32.28
C ARG A 303 31.87 16.63 -31.97
N GLN A 304 32.00 17.62 -31.10
CA GLN A 304 33.29 18.16 -30.67
C GLN A 304 33.94 17.37 -29.53
N GLY A 305 33.33 16.24 -29.11
CA GLY A 305 33.90 15.33 -28.14
C GLY A 305 33.41 15.53 -26.71
N VAL A 306 32.38 16.34 -26.48
CA VAL A 306 31.66 16.39 -25.20
C VAL A 306 30.72 15.21 -25.18
N ASP A 307 31.27 14.04 -24.84
CA ASP A 307 30.52 12.78 -24.75
C ASP A 307 30.05 12.58 -23.31
N SER A 308 28.79 12.94 -23.03
CA SER A 308 28.16 12.64 -21.78
C SER A 308 26.76 12.08 -22.04
N ASP A 309 26.32 11.14 -21.18
CA ASP A 309 24.99 10.56 -21.28
C ASP A 309 23.91 11.63 -21.07
N GLU A 310 24.20 12.64 -20.27
CA GLU A 310 23.34 13.79 -20.02
C GLU A 310 23.13 14.64 -21.29
N LEU A 311 24.17 14.88 -22.05
CA LEU A 311 24.09 15.65 -23.33
C LEU A 311 23.26 14.89 -24.38
N ARG A 312 23.43 13.57 -24.46
CA ARG A 312 22.60 12.71 -25.34
C ARG A 312 21.13 12.74 -24.94
N ALA A 313 20.84 12.71 -23.66
CA ALA A 313 19.49 12.78 -23.13
C ALA A 313 18.85 14.15 -23.48
N LEU A 314 19.58 15.24 -23.34
CA LEU A 314 19.14 16.60 -23.71
C LEU A 314 18.78 16.71 -25.19
N ILE A 315 19.61 16.18 -26.07
CA ILE A 315 19.37 16.18 -27.51
C ILE A 315 18.09 15.41 -27.85
N ARG A 316 17.87 14.26 -27.23
CA ARG A 316 16.65 13.46 -27.40
C ARG A 316 15.39 14.20 -26.93
N LYS A 317 15.47 14.89 -25.84
CA LYS A 317 14.33 15.64 -25.30
C LYS A 317 13.96 16.84 -26.17
N LEU A 318 14.94 17.58 -26.70
CA LEU A 318 14.69 18.64 -27.67
C LEU A 318 14.04 18.13 -28.95
N HIS A 319 14.42 16.93 -29.39
CA HIS A 319 13.77 16.30 -30.54
C HIS A 319 12.30 16.00 -30.32
N MET A 320 11.93 15.63 -29.10
CA MET A 320 10.53 15.37 -28.71
C MET A 320 9.70 16.67 -28.62
N LEU A 321 10.34 17.80 -28.30
CA LEU A 321 9.67 19.10 -28.21
C LEU A 321 9.39 19.73 -29.60
N GLU A 322 10.10 19.31 -30.64
CA GLU A 322 9.90 19.76 -32.04
C GLU A 322 8.71 19.05 -32.73
N GLN A 323 8.22 17.91 -32.19
CA GLN A 323 7.06 17.16 -32.70
C GLN A 323 5.75 17.63 -32.07
#